data_dc7dfb8eb991d9aa3c5b3a1cd5a19111
#
_entry.id   dc7dfb8eb991d9aa3c5b3a1cd5a19111
#
_cell.length_a   1.000
_cell.length_b   1.000
_cell.length_c   1.000
_cell.angle_alpha   90.00
_cell.angle_beta   90.00
_cell.angle_gamma   90.00
#
_symmetry.space_group_name_H-M   'P 1'
#
loop_
_entity.id
_entity.type
_entity.pdbx_description
1 polymer ?
#
loop_
_entity_poly.entity_id
_entity_poly.type
_entity_poly.pdbx_seq_one_letter_code
_entity_poly.pdbx_strand_id
1 'polypeptide(L)'
;FRLDVNENGTGGFDGIATSSVPIYDNLADPVVRGRVLGQDHARELEDCTIIPLRWKPGDDASCNNMYQASEPQVLGVTRSMVEYFNDAKEDAAFRWAGSEAVGEDITNSWRLLDSGGTVHQGSEQDPVPVVLDKNTAMFSLKLMGGVGQVFPITYDNHQVIHFRVSGLLVNSVLQGSLLIGEADFQHHFPTISGYRYFLVQSPPGKGAQHHAILEDRLGDQGFDVQSAPKRLASLLAVQNTYLSTFQSLGALGMLLGTFGLATVQLRNILERRSELALMRSAGFPGSRLARMILLENMLKIALSMVCQLLACMVNQKNLLLRT
;
A
#
# COMPACT_ATOMS: atom_id res chain seq x y z
N PHE A 1 15.07 4.91 -3.77
CA PHE A 1 13.74 4.42 -4.15
C PHE A 1 12.75 5.17 -3.25
N ARG A 2 12.04 6.16 -3.77
CA ARG A 2 10.93 6.81 -3.09
C ARG A 2 9.67 6.17 -3.65
N LEU A 3 8.81 5.65 -2.79
CA LEU A 3 7.47 5.25 -3.22
C LEU A 3 6.75 6.54 -3.63
N ASP A 4 6.38 6.64 -4.89
CA ASP A 4 5.75 7.83 -5.43
C ASP A 4 4.32 7.93 -4.89
N VAL A 5 4.00 9.05 -4.27
CA VAL A 5 2.69 9.33 -3.66
C VAL A 5 1.62 9.58 -4.75
N ASN A 6 2.05 9.77 -5.99
CA ASN A 6 1.20 10.26 -7.08
C ASN A 6 0.60 9.17 -7.97
N GLU A 7 0.97 7.89 -7.81
CA GLU A 7 0.47 6.85 -8.70
C GLU A 7 -0.57 5.98 -8.00
N ASN A 8 -1.85 6.27 -8.27
CA ASN A 8 -3.01 5.39 -8.07
C ASN A 8 -3.30 4.88 -6.63
N GLY A 9 -2.53 5.29 -5.62
CA GLY A 9 -2.79 4.90 -4.23
C GLY A 9 -3.99 5.63 -3.61
N THR A 10 -4.42 6.76 -4.19
CA THR A 10 -5.63 7.49 -3.77
C THR A 10 -6.88 7.08 -4.53
N GLY A 11 -6.77 6.28 -5.60
CA GLY A 11 -7.90 5.92 -6.48
C GLY A 11 -8.50 7.10 -7.22
N GLY A 12 -7.72 8.17 -7.46
CA GLY A 12 -8.20 9.39 -8.12
C GLY A 12 -8.87 10.40 -7.17
N PHE A 13 -9.01 10.07 -5.89
CA PHE A 13 -9.60 10.97 -4.90
C PHE A 13 -8.57 11.96 -4.35
N ASP A 14 -8.98 13.23 -4.22
CA ASP A 14 -8.18 14.30 -3.62
C ASP A 14 -8.49 14.51 -2.13
N GLY A 15 -9.68 14.09 -1.67
CA GLY A 15 -10.13 14.19 -0.29
C GLY A 15 -10.65 12.88 0.28
N ILE A 16 -10.43 12.71 1.58
CA ILE A 16 -11.09 11.70 2.43
C ILE A 16 -11.76 12.44 3.55
N ALA A 17 -13.05 12.26 3.68
CA ALA A 17 -13.79 12.89 4.76
C ALA A 17 -14.38 11.87 5.73
N THR A 18 -14.48 12.28 6.98
CA THR A 18 -15.18 11.53 8.01
C THR A 18 -16.18 12.43 8.73
N SER A 19 -17.28 11.85 9.19
CA SER A 19 -18.26 12.58 9.99
C SER A 19 -18.39 11.97 11.38
N SER A 20 -18.56 12.82 12.39
CA SER A 20 -18.79 12.39 13.78
C SER A 20 -20.19 11.84 13.96
N VAL A 21 -21.16 12.37 13.23
CA VAL A 21 -22.58 11.93 13.24
C VAL A 21 -22.88 11.26 11.88
N PRO A 22 -23.64 10.14 11.87
CA PRO A 22 -24.02 9.50 10.63
C PRO A 22 -24.85 10.41 9.72
N ILE A 23 -24.47 10.46 8.44
CA ILE A 23 -25.24 11.13 7.39
C ILE A 23 -26.07 10.05 6.69
N TYR A 24 -27.39 10.21 6.69
CA TYR A 24 -28.31 9.24 6.10
C TYR A 24 -28.58 9.46 4.63
N ASP A 25 -28.36 10.67 4.18
CA ASP A 25 -28.52 11.09 2.80
C ASP A 25 -27.34 10.62 1.95
N ASN A 26 -27.65 10.03 0.79
CA ASN A 26 -26.61 9.61 -0.16
C ASN A 26 -26.08 10.83 -0.93
N LEU A 27 -24.96 11.37 -0.51
CA LEU A 27 -24.31 12.54 -1.14
C LEU A 27 -23.75 12.25 -2.55
N ALA A 28 -23.73 11.01 -3.00
CA ALA A 28 -23.40 10.69 -4.39
C ALA A 28 -24.49 11.17 -5.36
N ASP A 29 -25.77 11.21 -4.92
CA ASP A 29 -26.89 11.71 -5.71
C ASP A 29 -26.89 13.24 -5.75
N PRO A 30 -26.80 13.88 -6.94
CA PRO A 30 -26.81 15.34 -7.07
C PRO A 30 -28.10 15.99 -6.53
N VAL A 31 -29.26 15.33 -6.65
CA VAL A 31 -30.55 15.85 -6.16
C VAL A 31 -30.55 15.87 -4.64
N VAL A 32 -30.10 14.78 -4.03
CA VAL A 32 -29.99 14.68 -2.57
C VAL A 32 -28.98 15.71 -2.05
N ARG A 33 -27.85 15.84 -2.72
CA ARG A 33 -26.81 16.83 -2.40
C ARG A 33 -27.37 18.26 -2.43
N GLY A 34 -28.18 18.60 -3.43
CA GLY A 34 -28.84 19.89 -3.54
C GLY A 34 -29.80 20.19 -2.38
N ARG A 35 -30.46 19.16 -1.84
CA ARG A 35 -31.35 19.27 -0.67
C ARG A 35 -30.56 19.50 0.61
N VAL A 36 -29.46 18.78 0.78
CA VAL A 36 -28.64 18.78 2.01
C VAL A 36 -27.76 20.02 2.09
N LEU A 37 -27.07 20.39 1.01
CA LEU A 37 -26.10 21.48 0.99
C LEU A 37 -26.69 22.84 0.57
N GLY A 38 -27.89 22.83 0.01
CA GLY A 38 -28.50 23.99 -0.65
C GLY A 38 -28.14 24.05 -2.13
N GLN A 39 -29.07 24.61 -2.94
CA GLN A 39 -28.97 24.60 -4.40
C GLN A 39 -27.74 25.35 -4.95
N ASP A 40 -27.33 26.44 -4.30
CA ASP A 40 -26.20 27.24 -4.76
C ASP A 40 -24.87 26.47 -4.56
N HIS A 41 -24.67 25.86 -3.40
CA HIS A 41 -23.46 25.06 -3.12
C HIS A 41 -23.47 23.73 -3.89
N ALA A 42 -24.64 23.15 -4.14
CA ALA A 42 -24.73 21.97 -4.99
C ALA A 42 -24.28 22.23 -6.44
N ARG A 43 -24.55 23.46 -6.96
CA ARG A 43 -24.03 23.88 -8.27
C ARG A 43 -22.51 24.05 -8.27
N GLU A 44 -21.94 24.61 -7.20
CA GLU A 44 -20.50 24.74 -7.05
C GLU A 44 -19.81 23.36 -7.00
N LEU A 45 -20.52 22.34 -6.48
CA LEU A 45 -20.06 20.97 -6.35
C LEU A 45 -20.57 20.04 -7.48
N GLU A 46 -21.11 20.58 -8.59
CA GLU A 46 -21.66 19.77 -9.66
C GLU A 46 -20.62 18.84 -10.31
N ASP A 47 -19.39 19.33 -10.44
CA ASP A 47 -18.25 18.61 -10.96
C ASP A 47 -17.45 17.81 -9.88
N CYS A 48 -17.96 17.79 -8.64
CA CYS A 48 -17.40 17.03 -7.53
C CYS A 48 -18.08 15.68 -7.37
N THR A 49 -17.31 14.61 -7.31
CA THR A 49 -17.82 13.27 -6.99
C THR A 49 -17.62 13.00 -5.51
N ILE A 50 -18.68 12.57 -4.82
CA ILE A 50 -18.65 12.20 -3.40
C ILE A 50 -19.17 10.77 -3.30
N ILE A 51 -18.35 9.87 -2.79
CA ILE A 51 -18.71 8.47 -2.58
C ILE A 51 -18.85 8.20 -1.08
N PRO A 52 -20.08 7.99 -0.60
CA PRO A 52 -20.33 7.66 0.79
C PRO A 52 -20.03 6.20 1.04
N LEU A 53 -19.40 5.89 2.18
CA LEU A 53 -19.13 4.56 2.68
C LEU A 53 -19.67 4.43 4.11
N ARG A 54 -20.14 3.24 4.46
CA ARG A 54 -20.43 2.91 5.86
C ARG A 54 -19.14 2.68 6.61
N TRP A 55 -19.10 3.00 7.88
CA TRP A 55 -17.88 2.88 8.67
C TRP A 55 -18.15 2.28 10.05
N LYS A 56 -17.56 1.10 10.31
CA LYS A 56 -17.38 0.55 11.64
C LYS A 56 -16.00 0.95 12.15
N PRO A 57 -15.90 1.84 13.14
CA PRO A 57 -14.63 2.11 13.77
C PRO A 57 -14.02 0.85 14.38
N GLY A 58 -12.73 0.77 14.43
CA GLY A 58 -11.99 -0.36 14.99
C GLY A 58 -10.54 0.00 15.20
N ASP A 59 -9.72 -1.00 15.48
CA ASP A 59 -8.28 -0.84 15.62
C ASP A 59 -7.66 -0.39 14.30
N ASP A 60 -6.65 0.48 14.41
CA ASP A 60 -5.85 0.85 13.24
C ASP A 60 -5.01 -0.36 12.78
N ALA A 61 -5.42 -0.97 11.68
CA ALA A 61 -4.71 -2.07 11.03
C ALA A 61 -3.69 -1.57 9.98
N SER A 62 -3.26 -0.32 10.05
CA SER A 62 -2.18 0.21 9.20
C SER A 62 -0.81 -0.24 9.69
N CYS A 63 0.21 -0.08 8.82
CA CYS A 63 1.60 -0.36 9.18
C CYS A 63 2.16 0.54 10.30
N ASN A 64 1.43 1.59 10.69
CA ASN A 64 1.82 2.48 11.79
C ASN A 64 1.52 1.87 13.16
N ASN A 65 0.63 0.88 13.23
CA ASN A 65 0.33 0.14 14.44
C ASN A 65 1.24 -1.11 14.53
N MET A 66 2.10 -1.17 15.56
CA MET A 66 3.00 -2.31 15.78
C MET A 66 2.28 -3.53 16.39
N TYR A 67 1.06 -3.37 16.85
CA TYR A 67 0.26 -4.46 17.42
C TYR A 67 -0.64 -5.07 16.33
N GLN A 68 -0.92 -6.35 16.46
CA GLN A 68 -1.91 -6.99 15.61
C GLN A 68 -3.28 -6.38 15.92
N ALA A 69 -3.97 -5.86 14.90
CA ALA A 69 -5.32 -5.38 15.06
C ALA A 69 -6.24 -6.55 15.44
N SER A 70 -6.87 -6.45 16.59
CA SER A 70 -7.84 -7.47 17.06
C SER A 70 -9.17 -7.28 16.38
N GLU A 71 -9.61 -6.03 16.24
CA GLU A 71 -10.85 -5.61 15.62
C GLU A 71 -10.59 -4.52 14.59
N PRO A 72 -10.12 -4.89 13.38
CA PRO A 72 -9.85 -3.91 12.34
C PRO A 72 -11.11 -3.13 11.97
N GLN A 73 -10.93 -1.86 11.58
CA GLN A 73 -12.04 -1.07 11.06
C GLN A 73 -12.60 -1.67 9.77
N VAL A 74 -13.91 -1.53 9.58
CA VAL A 74 -14.60 -2.05 8.39
C VAL A 74 -15.29 -0.91 7.64
N LEU A 75 -15.11 -0.89 6.33
CA LEU A 75 -15.81 0.01 5.44
C LEU A 75 -16.81 -0.78 4.56
N GLY A 76 -18.07 -0.34 4.56
CA GLY A 76 -19.10 -0.86 3.68
C GLY A 76 -19.07 -0.10 2.34
N VAL A 77 -18.64 -0.78 1.28
CA VAL A 77 -18.53 -0.24 -0.08
C VAL A 77 -19.92 -0.15 -0.69
N THR A 78 -20.32 1.07 -1.03
CA THR A 78 -21.62 1.33 -1.66
C THR A 78 -21.58 1.05 -3.15
N ARG A 79 -22.77 0.83 -3.72
CA ARG A 79 -22.93 0.67 -5.16
C ARG A 79 -22.41 1.88 -5.96
N SER A 80 -22.52 3.08 -5.41
CA SER A 80 -21.96 4.29 -6.03
C SER A 80 -20.46 4.20 -6.27
N MET A 81 -19.70 3.52 -5.39
CA MET A 81 -18.27 3.28 -5.60
C MET A 81 -18.02 2.30 -6.74
N VAL A 82 -18.80 1.22 -6.81
CA VAL A 82 -18.68 0.23 -7.89
C VAL A 82 -19.00 0.87 -9.24
N GLU A 83 -20.08 1.66 -9.31
CA GLU A 83 -20.49 2.38 -10.52
C GLU A 83 -19.44 3.41 -10.94
N TYR A 84 -18.87 4.16 -10.00
CA TYR A 84 -17.79 5.11 -10.30
C TYR A 84 -16.61 4.45 -11.02
N PHE A 85 -16.17 3.28 -10.56
CA PHE A 85 -15.05 2.57 -11.17
C PHE A 85 -15.40 1.81 -12.45
N ASN A 86 -16.67 1.71 -12.86
CA ASN A 86 -17.03 1.23 -14.21
C ASN A 86 -16.64 2.25 -15.30
N ASP A 87 -16.75 3.55 -14.97
CA ASP A 87 -16.50 4.64 -15.91
C ASP A 87 -15.14 5.33 -15.67
N ALA A 88 -14.44 4.97 -14.61
CA ALA A 88 -13.18 5.57 -14.24
C ALA A 88 -12.09 5.27 -15.27
N LYS A 89 -11.29 6.29 -15.60
CA LYS A 89 -10.08 6.10 -16.40
C LYS A 89 -9.04 5.28 -15.63
N GLU A 90 -8.21 4.56 -16.35
CA GLU A 90 -7.17 3.70 -15.78
C GLU A 90 -6.25 4.45 -14.80
N ASP A 91 -5.98 5.73 -15.06
CA ASP A 91 -5.18 6.62 -14.20
C ASP A 91 -5.87 6.99 -12.87
N ALA A 92 -7.19 6.84 -12.77
CA ALA A 92 -7.97 7.13 -11.56
C ALA A 92 -8.32 5.88 -10.75
N ALA A 93 -7.86 4.69 -11.15
CA ALA A 93 -8.16 3.43 -10.49
C ALA A 93 -7.14 3.07 -9.41
N PHE A 94 -7.58 2.41 -8.34
CA PHE A 94 -6.65 1.80 -7.38
C PHE A 94 -5.82 0.71 -8.02
N ARG A 95 -4.57 0.58 -7.61
CA ARG A 95 -3.71 -0.52 -8.06
C ARG A 95 -4.02 -1.81 -7.29
N TRP A 96 -4.15 -2.90 -8.02
CA TRP A 96 -4.39 -4.22 -7.46
C TRP A 96 -3.12 -5.06 -7.48
N ALA A 97 -2.81 -5.72 -6.35
CA ALA A 97 -1.75 -6.74 -6.27
C ALA A 97 -2.26 -8.10 -6.74
N GLY A 98 -3.56 -8.33 -6.61
CA GLY A 98 -4.26 -9.53 -7.03
C GLY A 98 -5.75 -9.39 -6.76
N SER A 99 -6.56 -10.14 -7.52
CA SER A 99 -8.01 -10.13 -7.43
C SER A 99 -8.56 -11.48 -7.89
N GLU A 100 -9.68 -11.93 -7.31
CA GLU A 100 -10.46 -13.08 -7.79
C GLU A 100 -11.31 -12.75 -9.02
N ALA A 101 -11.31 -11.50 -9.48
CA ALA A 101 -12.11 -11.07 -10.62
C ALA A 101 -11.81 -11.86 -11.89
N VAL A 102 -12.85 -12.37 -12.56
CA VAL A 102 -12.78 -13.19 -13.78
C VAL A 102 -13.77 -12.61 -14.81
N GLY A 103 -13.44 -12.71 -16.09
CA GLY A 103 -14.34 -12.26 -17.15
C GLY A 103 -14.53 -10.75 -17.19
N GLU A 104 -15.78 -10.29 -17.14
CA GLU A 104 -16.11 -8.86 -17.17
C GLU A 104 -15.68 -8.11 -15.91
N ASP A 105 -15.54 -8.80 -14.77
CA ASP A 105 -15.12 -8.20 -13.51
C ASP A 105 -13.64 -7.82 -13.49
N ILE A 106 -12.82 -8.31 -14.44
CA ILE A 106 -11.40 -7.94 -14.56
C ILE A 106 -11.24 -6.42 -14.76
N THR A 107 -12.17 -5.78 -15.42
CA THR A 107 -12.13 -4.33 -15.67
C THR A 107 -12.46 -3.51 -14.42
N ASN A 108 -13.27 -4.07 -13.52
CA ASN A 108 -13.65 -3.43 -12.26
C ASN A 108 -13.76 -4.47 -11.14
N SER A 109 -12.66 -4.73 -10.46
CA SER A 109 -12.62 -5.71 -9.36
C SER A 109 -13.46 -5.30 -8.13
N TRP A 110 -13.98 -4.06 -8.06
CA TRP A 110 -14.92 -3.67 -7.01
C TRP A 110 -16.27 -4.39 -7.09
N ARG A 111 -16.61 -4.92 -8.28
CA ARG A 111 -17.82 -5.76 -8.46
C ARG A 111 -17.83 -7.01 -7.60
N LEU A 112 -16.66 -7.49 -7.16
CA LEU A 112 -16.58 -8.61 -6.21
C LEU A 112 -17.26 -8.34 -4.87
N LEU A 113 -17.46 -7.05 -4.53
CA LEU A 113 -18.15 -6.61 -3.33
C LEU A 113 -19.64 -6.26 -3.59
N ASP A 114 -20.07 -6.18 -4.85
CA ASP A 114 -21.47 -5.98 -5.22
C ASP A 114 -22.16 -7.31 -5.46
N SER A 115 -22.65 -7.92 -4.39
CA SER A 115 -23.37 -9.20 -4.45
C SER A 115 -24.78 -9.11 -5.02
N GLY A 116 -25.18 -7.95 -5.57
CA GLY A 116 -26.55 -7.74 -6.07
C GLY A 116 -27.63 -7.87 -5.00
N GLY A 117 -27.28 -7.67 -3.72
CA GLY A 117 -28.15 -7.80 -2.55
C GLY A 117 -28.11 -9.19 -1.88
N THR A 118 -27.32 -10.13 -2.40
CA THR A 118 -27.06 -11.38 -1.70
C THR A 118 -26.18 -11.11 -0.48
N VAL A 119 -26.49 -11.72 0.64
CA VAL A 119 -25.78 -11.53 1.91
C VAL A 119 -25.05 -12.82 2.27
N HIS A 120 -23.76 -12.71 2.58
CA HIS A 120 -22.94 -13.82 3.06
C HIS A 120 -23.08 -14.00 4.57
N GLN A 121 -23.15 -15.25 5.02
CA GLN A 121 -23.40 -15.56 6.44
C GLN A 121 -22.18 -15.33 7.33
N GLY A 122 -21.00 -15.08 6.77
CA GLY A 122 -19.76 -14.93 7.55
C GLY A 122 -19.32 -16.22 8.24
N SER A 123 -19.77 -17.37 7.76
CA SER A 123 -19.34 -18.69 8.21
C SER A 123 -18.11 -19.17 7.44
N GLU A 124 -17.48 -20.26 7.88
CA GLU A 124 -16.36 -20.86 7.17
C GLU A 124 -16.75 -21.36 5.75
N GLN A 125 -18.01 -21.81 5.60
CA GLN A 125 -18.55 -22.29 4.33
C GLN A 125 -19.05 -21.16 3.41
N ASP A 126 -19.44 -20.03 4.00
CA ASP A 126 -19.95 -18.84 3.30
C ASP A 126 -19.30 -17.58 3.85
N PRO A 127 -17.99 -17.40 3.61
CA PRO A 127 -17.22 -16.26 4.11
C PRO A 127 -17.55 -14.97 3.37
N VAL A 128 -17.52 -13.85 4.07
CA VAL A 128 -17.73 -12.50 3.50
C VAL A 128 -16.54 -12.12 2.59
N PRO A 129 -16.78 -11.77 1.31
CA PRO A 129 -15.74 -11.29 0.44
C PRO A 129 -15.19 -9.96 0.94
N VAL A 130 -13.86 -9.84 1.03
CA VAL A 130 -13.19 -8.65 1.52
C VAL A 130 -12.08 -8.20 0.59
N VAL A 131 -12.00 -6.91 0.35
CA VAL A 131 -10.85 -6.25 -0.27
C VAL A 131 -10.06 -5.52 0.81
N LEU A 132 -8.75 -5.63 0.80
CA LEU A 132 -7.87 -4.96 1.74
C LEU A 132 -6.54 -4.60 1.10
N ASP A 133 -5.80 -3.69 1.73
CA ASP A 133 -4.45 -3.37 1.26
C ASP A 133 -3.48 -4.51 1.59
N LYS A 134 -2.56 -4.80 0.67
CA LYS A 134 -1.53 -5.84 0.82
C LYS A 134 -0.72 -5.67 2.11
N ASN A 135 -0.40 -4.43 2.49
CA ASN A 135 0.35 -4.18 3.72
C ASN A 135 -0.50 -4.53 4.95
N THR A 136 -1.79 -4.21 4.94
CA THR A 136 -2.74 -4.62 5.99
C THR A 136 -2.81 -6.13 6.10
N ALA A 137 -2.95 -6.84 4.97
CA ALA A 137 -2.97 -8.30 4.95
C ALA A 137 -1.71 -8.91 5.56
N MET A 138 -0.54 -8.51 5.07
CA MET A 138 0.74 -9.15 5.42
C MET A 138 1.22 -8.79 6.83
N PHE A 139 1.15 -7.51 7.21
CA PHE A 139 1.78 -7.02 8.43
C PHE A 139 0.82 -6.96 9.61
N SER A 140 -0.42 -6.51 9.41
CA SER A 140 -1.37 -6.35 10.52
C SER A 140 -2.15 -7.64 10.79
N LEU A 141 -2.62 -8.33 9.74
CA LEU A 141 -3.43 -9.54 9.89
C LEU A 141 -2.63 -10.84 9.69
N LYS A 142 -1.35 -10.75 9.27
CA LYS A 142 -0.44 -11.89 9.03
C LYS A 142 -0.98 -12.92 8.04
N LEU A 143 -1.73 -12.46 7.03
CA LEU A 143 -2.33 -13.27 5.99
C LEU A 143 -1.29 -13.51 4.88
N MET A 144 -0.63 -14.66 4.90
CA MET A 144 0.42 -15.00 3.93
C MET A 144 -0.10 -15.75 2.71
N GLY A 145 -1.34 -16.27 2.77
CA GLY A 145 -1.96 -17.03 1.66
C GLY A 145 -2.43 -16.17 0.49
N GLY A 146 -2.52 -14.85 0.67
CA GLY A 146 -2.93 -13.93 -0.39
C GLY A 146 -4.41 -14.00 -0.73
N VAL A 147 -4.74 -13.80 -2.02
CA VAL A 147 -6.12 -13.85 -2.53
C VAL A 147 -6.68 -15.28 -2.38
N GLY A 148 -7.93 -15.38 -1.97
CA GLY A 148 -8.60 -16.64 -1.68
C GLY A 148 -8.47 -17.14 -0.23
N GLN A 149 -7.57 -16.56 0.57
CA GLN A 149 -7.39 -16.96 1.96
C GLN A 149 -8.60 -16.58 2.81
N VAL A 150 -9.11 -17.54 3.59
CA VAL A 150 -10.17 -17.32 4.58
C VAL A 150 -9.55 -17.12 5.96
N PHE A 151 -10.09 -16.16 6.72
CA PHE A 151 -9.63 -15.86 8.08
C PHE A 151 -10.79 -15.37 8.95
N PRO A 152 -10.82 -15.73 10.24
CA PRO A 152 -11.82 -15.25 11.18
C PRO A 152 -11.38 -13.95 11.87
N ILE A 153 -12.35 -13.07 12.15
CA ILE A 153 -12.22 -11.95 13.07
C ILE A 153 -13.32 -12.06 14.11
N THR A 154 -12.96 -11.87 15.37
CA THR A 154 -13.92 -11.82 16.49
C THR A 154 -14.13 -10.37 16.87
N TYR A 155 -15.38 -9.91 16.84
CA TYR A 155 -15.77 -8.56 17.26
C TYR A 155 -16.31 -8.53 18.68
N ASP A 156 -16.44 -7.33 19.27
CA ASP A 156 -16.84 -7.06 20.68
C ASP A 156 -18.07 -7.84 21.16
N ASN A 157 -19.00 -8.14 20.26
CA ASN A 157 -20.21 -8.93 20.57
C ASN A 157 -19.94 -10.45 20.59
N HIS A 158 -18.70 -10.90 20.61
CA HIS A 158 -18.28 -12.30 20.47
C HIS A 158 -18.72 -12.96 19.15
N GLN A 159 -19.13 -12.16 18.17
CA GLN A 159 -19.45 -12.63 16.84
C GLN A 159 -18.18 -12.90 16.07
N VAL A 160 -18.00 -14.14 15.62
CA VAL A 160 -16.91 -14.51 14.71
C VAL A 160 -17.42 -14.39 13.28
N ILE A 161 -16.76 -13.55 12.49
CA ILE A 161 -17.05 -13.39 11.05
C ILE A 161 -15.86 -13.91 10.27
N HIS A 162 -16.10 -14.85 9.37
CA HIS A 162 -15.10 -15.33 8.44
C HIS A 162 -15.11 -14.47 7.20
N PHE A 163 -13.94 -13.95 6.86
CA PHE A 163 -13.70 -13.16 5.65
C PHE A 163 -12.87 -13.95 4.65
N ARG A 164 -13.14 -13.77 3.36
CA ARG A 164 -12.31 -14.31 2.27
C ARG A 164 -11.68 -13.15 1.50
N VAL A 165 -10.36 -13.19 1.38
CA VAL A 165 -9.62 -12.18 0.62
C VAL A 165 -9.96 -12.31 -0.86
N SER A 166 -10.83 -11.44 -1.37
CA SER A 166 -11.23 -11.42 -2.78
C SER A 166 -10.37 -10.47 -3.61
N GLY A 167 -9.68 -9.52 -2.95
CA GLY A 167 -8.76 -8.62 -3.65
C GLY A 167 -7.78 -7.94 -2.72
N LEU A 168 -6.60 -7.62 -3.26
CA LEU A 168 -5.53 -6.93 -2.56
C LEU A 168 -5.15 -5.65 -3.30
N LEU A 169 -5.25 -4.52 -2.63
CA LEU A 169 -4.78 -3.21 -3.11
C LEU A 169 -3.29 -3.02 -2.81
N VAL A 170 -2.65 -2.11 -3.54
CA VAL A 170 -1.23 -1.76 -3.34
C VAL A 170 -1.11 -0.31 -2.89
N ASN A 171 -0.52 -0.10 -1.72
CA ASN A 171 -0.22 1.23 -1.18
C ASN A 171 -1.43 2.18 -1.23
N SER A 172 -2.58 1.66 -0.84
CA SER A 172 -3.84 2.38 -0.90
C SER A 172 -4.01 3.33 0.29
N VAL A 173 -4.70 4.44 0.06
CA VAL A 173 -5.17 5.34 1.12
C VAL A 173 -6.22 4.68 2.04
N LEU A 174 -6.81 3.57 1.60
CA LEU A 174 -7.75 2.72 2.37
C LEU A 174 -7.03 1.67 3.22
N GLN A 175 -5.69 1.74 3.29
CA GLN A 175 -4.88 0.89 4.17
C GLN A 175 -5.39 0.96 5.61
N GLY A 176 -5.39 -0.18 6.30
CA GLY A 176 -5.88 -0.29 7.67
C GLY A 176 -7.36 -0.63 7.79
N SER A 177 -8.07 -0.77 6.65
CA SER A 177 -9.50 -1.07 6.62
C SER A 177 -9.78 -2.39 5.90
N LEU A 178 -10.83 -3.08 6.35
CA LEU A 178 -11.48 -4.16 5.61
C LEU A 178 -12.63 -3.56 4.80
N LEU A 179 -12.61 -3.76 3.49
CA LEU A 179 -13.66 -3.26 2.59
C LEU A 179 -14.57 -4.44 2.21
N ILE A 180 -15.84 -4.36 2.55
CA ILE A 180 -16.87 -5.38 2.27
C ILE A 180 -18.04 -4.74 1.54
N GLY A 181 -18.90 -5.53 0.93
CA GLY A 181 -20.11 -5.04 0.29
C GLY A 181 -21.07 -4.37 1.28
N GLU A 182 -21.84 -3.38 0.84
CA GLU A 182 -22.79 -2.66 1.70
C GLU A 182 -23.86 -3.58 2.30
N ALA A 183 -24.33 -4.58 1.54
CA ALA A 183 -25.30 -5.55 2.00
C ALA A 183 -24.77 -6.40 3.16
N ASP A 184 -23.54 -6.93 3.00
CA ASP A 184 -22.87 -7.69 4.05
C ASP A 184 -22.58 -6.80 5.27
N PHE A 185 -22.19 -5.54 5.06
CA PHE A 185 -21.96 -4.60 6.16
C PHE A 185 -23.24 -4.38 6.98
N GLN A 186 -24.36 -4.15 6.33
CA GLN A 186 -25.65 -3.93 7.01
C GLN A 186 -26.12 -5.19 7.78
N HIS A 187 -25.86 -6.37 7.24
CA HIS A 187 -26.20 -7.63 7.86
C HIS A 187 -25.38 -7.90 9.14
N HIS A 188 -24.06 -7.73 9.04
CA HIS A 188 -23.16 -8.04 10.15
C HIS A 188 -23.07 -6.92 11.20
N PHE A 189 -23.35 -5.68 10.81
CA PHE A 189 -23.31 -4.50 11.70
C PHE A 189 -24.61 -3.69 11.66
N PRO A 190 -25.76 -4.31 12.03
CA PRO A 190 -27.08 -3.68 11.91
C PRO A 190 -27.27 -2.45 12.81
N THR A 191 -26.47 -2.32 13.85
CA THR A 191 -26.51 -1.15 14.76
C THR A 191 -25.84 0.09 14.16
N ILE A 192 -25.05 -0.07 13.09
CA ILE A 192 -24.34 1.02 12.44
C ILE A 192 -25.14 1.45 11.22
N SER A 193 -25.75 2.63 11.31
CA SER A 193 -26.57 3.19 10.24
C SER A 193 -25.95 4.45 9.66
N GLY A 194 -26.36 4.80 8.43
CA GLY A 194 -25.85 5.98 7.72
C GLY A 194 -24.41 5.83 7.21
N TYR A 195 -23.90 6.93 6.67
CA TYR A 195 -22.56 7.03 6.11
C TYR A 195 -21.71 7.93 6.98
N ARG A 196 -20.47 7.55 7.22
CA ARG A 196 -19.55 8.32 8.06
C ARG A 196 -18.15 8.44 7.47
N TYR A 197 -17.93 7.81 6.34
CA TYR A 197 -16.67 7.87 5.60
C TYR A 197 -16.96 8.23 4.15
N PHE A 198 -16.23 9.18 3.58
CA PHE A 198 -16.51 9.69 2.26
C PHE A 198 -15.21 9.83 1.47
N LEU A 199 -15.25 9.41 0.22
CA LEU A 199 -14.19 9.69 -0.75
C LEU A 199 -14.65 10.87 -1.62
N VAL A 200 -13.81 11.86 -1.74
CA VAL A 200 -14.11 13.10 -2.47
C VAL A 200 -13.14 13.23 -3.63
N GLN A 201 -13.69 13.48 -4.83
CA GLN A 201 -12.92 13.77 -6.02
C GLN A 201 -13.35 15.11 -6.58
N SER A 202 -12.40 16.03 -6.68
CA SER A 202 -12.60 17.35 -7.27
C SER A 202 -11.78 17.50 -8.55
N PRO A 203 -12.20 18.34 -9.49
CA PRO A 203 -11.38 18.72 -10.63
C PRO A 203 -10.05 19.36 -10.19
N PRO A 204 -8.99 19.25 -11.00
CA PRO A 204 -7.70 19.86 -10.70
C PRO A 204 -7.82 21.34 -10.36
N GLY A 205 -7.27 21.73 -9.20
CA GLY A 205 -7.26 23.11 -8.71
C GLY A 205 -8.49 23.54 -7.91
N LYS A 206 -9.58 22.76 -7.86
CA LYS A 206 -10.81 23.10 -7.10
C LYS A 206 -10.90 22.39 -5.74
N GLY A 207 -10.05 21.41 -5.47
CA GLY A 207 -10.14 20.56 -4.26
C GLY A 207 -10.26 21.37 -2.97
N ALA A 208 -9.41 22.35 -2.75
CA ALA A 208 -9.44 23.16 -1.51
C ALA A 208 -10.76 23.93 -1.34
N GLN A 209 -11.35 24.44 -2.43
CA GLN A 209 -12.63 25.13 -2.40
C GLN A 209 -13.77 24.14 -2.08
N HIS A 210 -13.82 23.00 -2.77
CA HIS A 210 -14.85 21.97 -2.53
C HIS A 210 -14.79 21.41 -1.10
N HIS A 211 -13.58 21.15 -0.60
CA HIS A 211 -13.40 20.69 0.78
C HIS A 211 -13.93 21.72 1.78
N ALA A 212 -13.60 23.01 1.61
CA ALA A 212 -14.08 24.08 2.48
C ALA A 212 -15.61 24.21 2.47
N ILE A 213 -16.27 24.07 1.30
CA ILE A 213 -17.73 24.10 1.19
C ILE A 213 -18.35 22.92 1.95
N LEU A 214 -17.77 21.71 1.81
CA LEU A 214 -18.27 20.51 2.47
C LEU A 214 -18.13 20.64 4.01
N GLU A 215 -16.98 21.12 4.49
CA GLU A 215 -16.73 21.35 5.91
C GLU A 215 -17.66 22.42 6.49
N ASP A 216 -17.88 23.52 5.77
CA ASP A 216 -18.79 24.59 6.21
C ASP A 216 -20.23 24.10 6.30
N ARG A 217 -20.70 23.36 5.31
CA ARG A 217 -22.11 22.92 5.22
C ARG A 217 -22.44 21.71 6.06
N LEU A 218 -21.49 20.84 6.29
CA LEU A 218 -21.66 19.61 7.06
C LEU A 218 -20.92 19.70 8.42
N GLY A 219 -20.48 20.89 8.83
CA GLY A 219 -19.77 21.12 10.08
C GLY A 219 -20.56 20.69 11.31
N ASP A 220 -21.88 20.87 11.30
CA ASP A 220 -22.79 20.42 12.38
C ASP A 220 -22.77 18.90 12.58
N GLN A 221 -22.43 18.12 11.55
CA GLN A 221 -22.23 16.67 11.61
C GLN A 221 -20.78 16.29 11.97
N GLY A 222 -19.91 17.27 12.23
CA GLY A 222 -18.50 17.05 12.47
C GLY A 222 -17.79 16.48 11.26
N PHE A 223 -18.12 17.00 10.07
CA PHE A 223 -17.50 16.59 8.80
C PHE A 223 -16.13 17.23 8.65
N ASP A 224 -15.10 16.40 8.52
CA ASP A 224 -13.69 16.81 8.39
C ASP A 224 -13.11 16.20 7.12
N VAL A 225 -12.48 17.01 6.27
CA VAL A 225 -11.89 16.58 5.00
C VAL A 225 -10.38 16.63 5.06
N GLN A 226 -9.75 15.48 4.95
CA GLN A 226 -8.32 15.34 4.88
C GLN A 226 -7.87 15.14 3.42
N SER A 227 -6.77 15.77 3.04
CA SER A 227 -6.17 15.54 1.72
C SER A 227 -5.73 14.07 1.59
N ALA A 228 -6.28 13.36 0.60
CA ALA A 228 -5.94 11.96 0.34
C ALA A 228 -4.45 11.75 0.03
N PRO A 229 -3.78 12.58 -0.80
CA PRO A 229 -2.34 12.49 -1.00
C PRO A 229 -1.52 12.68 0.29
N LYS A 230 -1.91 13.63 1.16
CA LYS A 230 -1.22 13.84 2.44
C LYS A 230 -1.39 12.63 3.38
N ARG A 231 -2.60 12.08 3.45
CA ARG A 231 -2.88 10.87 4.23
C ARG A 231 -2.07 9.68 3.70
N LEU A 232 -2.05 9.46 2.39
CA LEU A 232 -1.25 8.41 1.77
C LEU A 232 0.25 8.60 2.07
N ALA A 233 0.75 9.84 1.97
CA ALA A 233 2.13 10.16 2.31
C ALA A 233 2.46 9.81 3.77
N SER A 234 1.55 10.08 4.71
CA SER A 234 1.74 9.74 6.13
C SER A 234 1.76 8.23 6.37
N LEU A 235 0.90 7.48 5.69
CA LEU A 235 0.88 6.00 5.76
C LEU A 235 2.20 5.39 5.21
N LEU A 236 2.73 5.96 4.13
CA LEU A 236 3.97 5.50 3.51
C LEU A 236 5.24 6.05 4.18
N ALA A 237 5.13 7.07 5.03
CA ALA A 237 6.28 7.72 5.67
C ALA A 237 7.12 6.75 6.51
N VAL A 238 6.47 5.89 7.28
CA VAL A 238 7.15 4.88 8.09
C VAL A 238 7.95 3.92 7.20
N GLN A 239 7.33 3.41 6.14
CA GLN A 239 7.99 2.51 5.20
C GLN A 239 9.16 3.18 4.48
N ASN A 240 9.00 4.44 4.06
CA ASN A 240 10.05 5.23 3.43
C ASN A 240 11.21 5.52 4.40
N THR A 241 10.93 5.74 5.69
CA THR A 241 11.95 5.93 6.72
C THR A 241 12.79 4.68 6.91
N TYR A 242 12.18 3.50 6.98
CA TYR A 242 12.92 2.24 7.03
C TYR A 242 13.80 2.04 5.80
N LEU A 243 13.25 2.25 4.60
CA LEU A 243 14.02 2.13 3.35
C LEU A 243 15.22 3.09 3.32
N SER A 244 15.02 4.35 3.73
CA SER A 244 16.09 5.35 3.81
C SER A 244 17.18 4.95 4.81
N THR A 245 16.80 4.41 5.97
CA THR A 245 17.74 3.92 6.98
C THR A 245 18.57 2.75 6.45
N PHE A 246 17.94 1.77 5.81
CA PHE A 246 18.65 0.65 5.19
C PHE A 246 19.57 1.09 4.06
N GLN A 247 19.15 2.05 3.22
CA GLN A 247 19.99 2.62 2.17
C GLN A 247 21.21 3.32 2.76
N SER A 248 21.04 4.11 3.83
CA SER A 248 22.14 4.80 4.50
C SER A 248 23.13 3.82 5.11
N LEU A 249 22.63 2.77 5.77
CA LEU A 249 23.46 1.73 6.35
C LEU A 249 24.20 0.93 5.26
N GLY A 250 23.52 0.60 4.17
CA GLY A 250 24.11 -0.05 3.01
C GLY A 250 25.19 0.80 2.34
N ALA A 251 24.96 2.10 2.18
CA ALA A 251 25.94 3.04 1.63
C ALA A 251 27.17 3.13 2.53
N LEU A 252 26.98 3.20 3.87
CA LEU A 252 28.08 3.20 4.84
C LEU A 252 28.88 1.89 4.77
N GLY A 253 28.20 0.75 4.70
CA GLY A 253 28.84 -0.56 4.53
C GLY A 253 29.66 -0.64 3.24
N MET A 254 29.14 -0.11 2.14
CA MET A 254 29.86 -0.05 0.87
C MET A 254 31.10 0.85 0.95
N LEU A 255 31.00 2.01 1.61
CA LEU A 255 32.14 2.91 1.84
C LEU A 255 33.22 2.21 2.67
N LEU A 256 32.87 1.61 3.81
CA LEU A 256 33.81 0.89 4.65
C LEU A 256 34.45 -0.28 3.92
N GLY A 257 33.66 -1.02 3.14
CA GLY A 257 34.17 -2.11 2.29
C GLY A 257 35.14 -1.66 1.22
N THR A 258 34.86 -0.53 0.54
CA THR A 258 35.79 0.03 -0.45
C THR A 258 37.08 0.55 0.17
N PHE A 259 37.02 1.21 1.34
CA PHE A 259 38.23 1.62 2.07
C PHE A 259 39.05 0.42 2.54
N GLY A 260 38.39 -0.62 3.09
CA GLY A 260 39.08 -1.86 3.49
C GLY A 260 39.76 -2.52 2.30
N LEU A 261 39.07 -2.63 1.17
CA LEU A 261 39.64 -3.19 -0.04
C LEU A 261 40.83 -2.37 -0.55
N ALA A 262 40.72 -1.04 -0.59
CA ALA A 262 41.78 -0.14 -0.99
C ALA A 262 43.03 -0.30 -0.11
N THR A 263 42.84 -0.42 1.20
CA THR A 263 43.95 -0.62 2.17
C THR A 263 44.66 -1.96 1.92
N VAL A 264 43.91 -3.05 1.74
CA VAL A 264 44.49 -4.37 1.44
C VAL A 264 45.24 -4.34 0.10
N GLN A 265 44.69 -3.67 -0.91
CA GLN A 265 45.34 -3.54 -2.21
C GLN A 265 46.64 -2.72 -2.14
N LEU A 266 46.62 -1.62 -1.38
CA LEU A 266 47.81 -0.82 -1.15
C LEU A 266 48.92 -1.64 -0.49
N ARG A 267 48.57 -2.42 0.55
CA ARG A 267 49.48 -3.33 1.24
C ARG A 267 50.08 -4.37 0.27
N ASN A 268 49.23 -5.02 -0.55
CA ASN A 268 49.72 -6.01 -1.52
C ASN A 268 50.68 -5.40 -2.56
N ILE A 269 50.47 -4.15 -2.99
CA ILE A 269 51.36 -3.44 -3.91
C ILE A 269 52.70 -3.12 -3.20
N LEU A 270 52.66 -2.67 -1.94
CA LEU A 270 53.84 -2.35 -1.16
C LEU A 270 54.69 -3.60 -0.85
N GLU A 271 54.10 -4.72 -0.57
CA GLU A 271 54.81 -5.99 -0.35
C GLU A 271 55.52 -6.48 -1.62
N ARG A 272 54.95 -6.26 -2.80
CA ARG A 272 55.51 -6.64 -4.12
C ARG A 272 56.33 -5.56 -4.79
N ARG A 273 56.65 -4.45 -4.10
CA ARG A 273 57.35 -3.31 -4.73
C ARG A 273 58.72 -3.65 -5.35
N SER A 274 59.46 -4.61 -4.73
CA SER A 274 60.75 -5.08 -5.25
C SER A 274 60.62 -5.86 -6.55
N GLU A 275 59.61 -6.73 -6.67
CA GLU A 275 59.32 -7.48 -7.90
C GLU A 275 58.90 -6.52 -9.04
N LEU A 276 58.05 -5.53 -8.71
CA LEU A 276 57.62 -4.50 -9.69
C LEU A 276 58.78 -3.62 -10.12
N ALA A 277 59.71 -3.29 -9.23
CA ALA A 277 60.92 -2.55 -9.58
C ALA A 277 61.83 -3.34 -10.52
N LEU A 278 61.99 -4.64 -10.30
CA LEU A 278 62.77 -5.55 -11.13
C LEU A 278 62.18 -5.67 -12.55
N MET A 279 60.81 -5.78 -12.65
CA MET A 279 60.14 -5.78 -13.94
C MET A 279 60.30 -4.45 -14.68
N ARG A 280 60.33 -3.32 -13.97
CA ARG A 280 60.54 -2.01 -14.53
C ARG A 280 61.98 -1.82 -15.03
N SER A 281 62.99 -2.37 -14.33
CA SER A 281 64.38 -2.36 -14.79
C SER A 281 64.62 -3.27 -15.99
N ALA A 282 63.79 -4.32 -16.19
CA ALA A 282 63.75 -5.19 -17.35
C ALA A 282 63.04 -4.54 -18.57
N GLY A 283 62.59 -3.27 -18.45
CA GLY A 283 62.04 -2.52 -19.59
C GLY A 283 60.50 -2.58 -19.72
N PHE A 284 59.78 -3.13 -18.77
CA PHE A 284 58.32 -3.13 -18.82
C PHE A 284 57.75 -1.71 -18.57
N PRO A 285 56.91 -1.16 -19.45
CA PRO A 285 56.33 0.15 -19.26
C PRO A 285 55.30 0.14 -18.10
N GLY A 286 55.26 1.21 -17.29
CA GLY A 286 54.40 1.33 -16.11
C GLY A 286 52.92 1.09 -16.35
N SER A 287 52.43 1.41 -17.58
CA SER A 287 51.04 1.14 -17.98
C SER A 287 50.71 -0.35 -18.10
N ARG A 288 51.64 -1.20 -18.49
CA ARG A 288 51.46 -2.66 -18.53
C ARG A 288 51.46 -3.25 -17.14
N LEU A 289 52.32 -2.77 -16.24
CA LEU A 289 52.35 -3.17 -14.83
C LEU A 289 51.05 -2.77 -14.13
N ALA A 290 50.54 -1.58 -14.35
CA ALA A 290 49.26 -1.13 -13.80
C ALA A 290 48.08 -1.99 -14.30
N ARG A 291 48.02 -2.35 -15.57
CA ARG A 291 47.02 -3.24 -16.14
C ARG A 291 47.08 -4.66 -15.53
N MET A 292 48.29 -5.18 -15.36
CA MET A 292 48.49 -6.49 -14.73
C MET A 292 47.96 -6.53 -13.32
N ILE A 293 48.23 -5.53 -12.49
CA ILE A 293 47.73 -5.41 -11.12
C ILE A 293 46.21 -5.25 -11.11
N LEU A 294 45.64 -4.45 -12.01
CA LEU A 294 44.20 -4.27 -12.14
C LEU A 294 43.52 -5.59 -12.51
N LEU A 295 44.02 -6.32 -13.49
CA LEU A 295 43.45 -7.60 -13.92
C LEU A 295 43.53 -8.67 -12.82
N GLU A 296 44.67 -8.74 -12.12
CA GLU A 296 44.82 -9.68 -10.96
C GLU A 296 43.83 -9.38 -9.87
N ASN A 297 43.58 -8.10 -9.57
CA ASN A 297 42.62 -7.70 -8.53
C ASN A 297 41.18 -7.92 -8.96
N MET A 298 40.85 -7.62 -10.23
CA MET A 298 39.52 -7.93 -10.78
C MET A 298 39.22 -9.42 -10.75
N LEU A 299 40.22 -10.27 -11.08
CA LEU A 299 40.04 -11.72 -11.02
C LEU A 299 39.82 -12.24 -9.58
N LYS A 300 40.54 -11.71 -8.61
CA LYS A 300 40.38 -12.04 -7.17
C LYS A 300 39.01 -11.65 -6.66
N ILE A 301 38.52 -10.46 -7.02
CA ILE A 301 37.19 -9.97 -6.65
C ILE A 301 36.10 -10.85 -7.29
N ALA A 302 36.22 -11.16 -8.59
CA ALA A 302 35.27 -12.00 -9.31
C ALA A 302 35.22 -13.41 -8.70
N LEU A 303 36.37 -13.99 -8.38
CA LEU A 303 36.44 -15.32 -7.75
C LEU A 303 35.80 -15.33 -6.34
N SER A 304 36.05 -14.29 -5.55
CA SER A 304 35.42 -14.10 -4.24
C SER A 304 33.90 -14.00 -4.33
N MET A 305 33.36 -13.22 -5.30
CA MET A 305 31.93 -13.13 -5.52
C MET A 305 31.31 -14.45 -5.93
N VAL A 306 31.95 -15.20 -6.80
CA VAL A 306 31.48 -16.53 -7.23
C VAL A 306 31.46 -17.50 -6.04
N CYS A 307 32.52 -17.51 -5.21
CA CYS A 307 32.55 -18.32 -3.99
C CYS A 307 31.46 -17.97 -3.00
N GLN A 308 31.16 -16.67 -2.81
CA GLN A 308 30.06 -16.23 -1.93
C GLN A 308 28.70 -16.65 -2.47
N LEU A 309 28.46 -16.52 -3.78
CA LEU A 309 27.22 -16.97 -4.42
C LEU A 309 27.03 -18.48 -4.28
N LEU A 310 28.08 -19.25 -4.51
CA LEU A 310 28.03 -20.71 -4.33
C LEU A 310 27.77 -21.11 -2.87
N ALA A 311 28.43 -20.44 -1.91
CA ALA A 311 28.19 -20.67 -0.48
C ALA A 311 26.75 -20.33 -0.08
N CYS A 312 26.20 -19.25 -0.62
CA CYS A 312 24.81 -18.86 -0.40
C CYS A 312 23.82 -19.89 -0.98
N MET A 313 24.06 -20.38 -2.19
CA MET A 313 23.24 -21.42 -2.84
C MET A 313 23.30 -22.76 -2.07
N VAL A 314 24.45 -23.15 -1.58
CA VAL A 314 24.62 -24.37 -0.77
C VAL A 314 23.89 -24.25 0.57
N ASN A 315 23.99 -23.06 1.22
CA ASN A 315 23.29 -22.82 2.48
C ASN A 315 21.75 -22.81 2.29
N GLN A 316 21.26 -22.25 1.20
CA GLN A 316 19.84 -22.24 0.87
C GLN A 316 19.31 -23.69 0.58
N LYS A 317 20.10 -24.52 -0.11
CA LYS A 317 19.79 -25.93 -0.34
C LYS A 317 19.74 -26.74 0.97
N ASN A 318 20.65 -26.48 1.90
CA ASN A 318 20.66 -27.11 3.21
C ASN A 318 19.50 -26.68 4.11
N LEU A 319 18.98 -25.48 3.94
CA LEU A 319 17.77 -25.00 4.63
C LEU A 319 16.50 -25.70 4.11
N LEU A 320 16.41 -25.90 2.80
CA LEU A 320 15.28 -26.59 2.14
C LEU A 320 15.26 -28.10 2.41
N LEU A 321 16.38 -28.71 2.81
CA LEU A 321 16.45 -30.14 3.16
C LEU A 321 16.18 -30.41 4.65
N ARG A 322 16.02 -29.33 5.48
CA ARG A 322 15.70 -29.43 6.91
C ARG A 322 14.25 -29.07 7.25
N THR A 323 13.47 -28.65 6.27
CA THR A 323 12.00 -28.48 6.34
C THR A 323 11.30 -29.64 5.65
#